data_efce1ccbd8c7da9bdba4274adef01b2a
#
_entry.id   efce1ccbd8c7da9bdba4274adef01b2a
#
_cell.length_a   1.000
_cell.length_b   1.000
_cell.length_c   1.000
_cell.angle_alpha   90.00
_cell.angle_beta   90.00
_cell.angle_gamma   90.00
#
_symmetry.space_group_name_H-M   'P 1'
#
loop_
_entity.id
_entity.type
_entity.pdbx_description
1 polymer ?
#
loop_
_entity_poly.entity_id
_entity_poly.type
_entity_poly.pdbx_seq_one_letter_code
_entity_poly.pdbx_strand_id
1 'polypeptide(L)'
;AVIAIREQLIPQLNVLKSTLNEKAQAFRDIVKIGRTHLQDATPLTLGQEISCWVAMLEHNLKHIDNSLPHLAELALGGTAVGTGLNAPDGFDRAVAAAIAELTGKPFVTASNKFHALTSKDELVFAHGAVKALACDMMKLANDVRWLASGPRTGLGEIAIPANEPGSSIMPGKVNPTQCEAV
;
A
#
# COMPACT_ATOMS: atom_id res chain seq x y z
N ALA A 1 -8.67 -10.16 6.96
CA ALA A 1 -8.09 -8.87 6.53
C ALA A 1 -6.93 -8.45 7.46
N VAL A 2 -7.16 -8.24 8.78
CA VAL A 2 -6.14 -7.73 9.74
C VAL A 2 -4.83 -8.49 9.66
N ILE A 3 -4.85 -9.83 9.71
CA ILE A 3 -3.65 -10.68 9.67
C ILE A 3 -2.87 -10.46 8.36
N ALA A 4 -3.54 -10.54 7.22
CA ALA A 4 -2.90 -10.37 5.91
C ALA A 4 -2.30 -8.95 5.74
N ILE A 5 -3.00 -7.92 6.20
CA ILE A 5 -2.49 -6.55 6.15
C ILE A 5 -1.25 -6.41 7.04
N ARG A 6 -1.30 -6.89 8.29
CA ARG A 6 -0.19 -6.76 9.24
C ARG A 6 1.02 -7.62 8.91
N GLU A 7 0.81 -8.83 8.41
CA GLU A 7 1.89 -9.82 8.22
C GLU A 7 2.43 -9.88 6.80
N GLN A 8 1.67 -9.40 5.83
CA GLN A 8 2.07 -9.44 4.42
C GLN A 8 2.22 -8.04 3.83
N LEU A 9 1.15 -7.24 3.82
CA LEU A 9 1.15 -5.96 3.12
C LEU A 9 2.10 -4.93 3.77
N ILE A 10 1.94 -4.64 5.06
CA ILE A 10 2.75 -3.64 5.75
C ILE A 10 4.26 -3.94 5.71
N PRO A 11 4.73 -5.18 5.95
CA PRO A 11 6.15 -5.50 5.84
C PRO A 11 6.70 -5.23 4.43
N GLN A 12 6.00 -5.63 3.37
CA GLN A 12 6.46 -5.41 1.99
C GLN A 12 6.47 -3.92 1.61
N LEU A 13 5.49 -3.14 2.06
CA LEU A 13 5.50 -1.69 1.87
C LEU A 13 6.68 -1.02 2.59
N ASN A 14 7.04 -1.48 3.77
CA ASN A 14 8.21 -0.96 4.48
C ASN A 14 9.52 -1.30 3.76
N VAL A 15 9.65 -2.49 3.17
CA VAL A 15 10.80 -2.85 2.33
C VAL A 15 10.90 -1.93 1.13
N LEU A 16 9.81 -1.74 0.38
CA LEU A 16 9.77 -0.85 -0.77
C LEU A 16 10.11 0.59 -0.37
N LYS A 17 9.51 1.09 0.70
CA LYS A 17 9.78 2.42 1.24
C LYS A 17 11.26 2.61 1.59
N SER A 18 11.89 1.63 2.27
CA SER A 18 13.31 1.68 2.62
C SER A 18 14.18 1.74 1.36
N THR A 19 13.93 0.87 0.40
CA THR A 19 14.66 0.83 -0.87
C THR A 19 14.56 2.17 -1.63
N LEU A 20 13.37 2.75 -1.70
CA LEU A 20 13.18 4.06 -2.34
C LEU A 20 13.88 5.18 -1.57
N ASN A 21 13.86 5.14 -0.23
CA ASN A 21 14.57 6.12 0.58
C ASN A 21 16.09 6.04 0.38
N GLU A 22 16.66 4.84 0.30
CA GLU A 22 18.09 4.65 -0.04
C GLU A 22 18.42 5.25 -1.41
N LYS A 23 17.56 5.06 -2.41
CA LYS A 23 17.72 5.67 -3.75
C LYS A 23 17.58 7.20 -3.70
N ALA A 24 16.63 7.72 -2.92
CA ALA A 24 16.47 9.16 -2.73
C ALA A 24 17.75 9.79 -2.14
N GLN A 25 18.38 9.14 -1.16
CA GLN A 25 19.65 9.60 -0.60
C GLN A 25 20.80 9.45 -1.56
N ALA A 26 20.91 8.33 -2.28
CA ALA A 26 21.98 8.10 -3.25
C ALA A 26 21.97 9.12 -4.41
N PHE A 27 20.79 9.57 -4.80
CA PHE A 27 20.60 10.48 -5.94
C PHE A 27 20.26 11.92 -5.51
N ARG A 28 20.47 12.28 -4.26
CA ARG A 28 20.12 13.60 -3.69
C ARG A 28 20.79 14.77 -4.38
N ASP A 29 21.97 14.57 -4.97
CA ASP A 29 22.78 15.62 -5.58
C ASP A 29 22.72 15.60 -7.12
N ILE A 30 21.93 14.70 -7.73
CA ILE A 30 21.74 14.61 -9.17
C ILE A 30 20.69 15.61 -9.60
N VAL A 31 21.14 16.74 -10.16
CA VAL A 31 20.25 17.78 -10.67
C VAL A 31 19.62 17.35 -12.00
N LYS A 32 18.32 17.54 -12.12
CA LYS A 32 17.53 17.25 -13.32
C LYS A 32 16.49 18.34 -13.58
N ILE A 33 15.90 18.32 -14.77
CA ILE A 33 14.74 19.17 -15.05
C ILE A 33 13.48 18.61 -14.37
N GLY A 34 12.71 19.48 -13.72
CA GLY A 34 11.34 19.18 -13.31
C GLY A 34 10.38 19.37 -14.47
N ARG A 35 9.23 18.66 -14.42
CA ARG A 35 8.18 18.77 -15.44
C ARG A 35 6.82 19.01 -14.81
N THR A 36 6.04 19.85 -15.46
CA THR A 36 4.60 19.97 -15.25
C THR A 36 3.90 19.82 -16.59
N HIS A 37 2.83 19.04 -16.67
CA HIS A 37 2.17 18.72 -17.96
C HIS A 37 3.13 18.12 -19.01
N LEU A 38 4.15 17.36 -18.58
CA LEU A 38 5.25 16.83 -19.40
C LEU A 38 6.10 17.90 -20.10
N GLN A 39 5.95 19.18 -19.74
CA GLN A 39 6.78 20.27 -20.25
C GLN A 39 7.88 20.63 -19.24
N ASP A 40 9.00 21.13 -19.74
CA ASP A 40 10.10 21.58 -18.90
C ASP A 40 9.67 22.68 -17.93
N ALA A 41 10.03 22.50 -16.68
CA ALA A 41 9.74 23.45 -15.60
C ALA A 41 11.04 23.84 -14.88
N THR A 42 11.00 23.97 -13.55
CA THR A 42 12.18 24.35 -12.77
C THR A 42 13.05 23.14 -12.43
N PRO A 43 14.38 23.30 -12.23
CA PRO A 43 15.24 22.22 -11.77
C PRO A 43 14.87 21.70 -10.39
N LEU A 44 15.10 20.40 -10.19
CA LEU A 44 15.10 19.72 -8.90
C LEU A 44 16.16 18.63 -8.92
N THR A 45 16.30 17.86 -7.84
CA THR A 45 17.17 16.68 -7.86
C THR A 45 16.35 15.40 -8.03
N LEU A 46 16.98 14.37 -8.60
CA LEU A 46 16.37 13.04 -8.70
C LEU A 46 16.01 12.48 -7.32
N GLY A 47 16.83 12.75 -6.30
CA GLY A 47 16.52 12.39 -4.92
C GLY A 47 15.26 13.07 -4.39
N GLN A 48 15.02 14.35 -4.74
CA GLN A 48 13.77 15.05 -4.38
C GLN A 48 12.55 14.41 -5.05
N GLU A 49 12.66 14.05 -6.33
CA GLU A 49 11.57 13.36 -7.03
C GLU A 49 11.24 12.00 -6.38
N ILE A 50 12.26 11.18 -6.10
CA ILE A 50 12.06 9.88 -5.42
C ILE A 50 11.54 10.07 -3.99
N SER A 51 11.91 11.12 -3.29
CA SER A 51 11.39 11.40 -1.94
C SER A 51 9.87 11.58 -1.89
N CYS A 52 9.26 12.03 -2.99
CA CYS A 52 7.81 12.07 -3.13
C CYS A 52 7.21 10.65 -3.04
N TRP A 53 7.79 9.66 -3.72
CA TRP A 53 7.31 8.28 -3.66
C TRP A 53 7.44 7.68 -2.26
N VAL A 54 8.52 8.01 -1.54
CA VAL A 54 8.69 7.62 -0.13
C VAL A 54 7.56 8.20 0.73
N ALA A 55 7.28 9.49 0.57
CA ALA A 55 6.22 10.17 1.33
C ALA A 55 4.83 9.58 1.02
N MET A 56 4.54 9.22 -0.24
CA MET A 56 3.30 8.56 -0.63
C MET A 56 3.12 7.24 0.14
N LEU A 57 4.15 6.40 0.20
CA LEU A 57 4.11 5.14 0.96
C LEU A 57 3.96 5.36 2.46
N GLU A 58 4.62 6.37 3.03
CA GLU A 58 4.49 6.72 4.45
C GLU A 58 3.05 7.15 4.81
N HIS A 59 2.43 7.95 3.98
CA HIS A 59 1.05 8.37 4.18
C HIS A 59 0.08 7.19 4.05
N ASN A 60 0.27 6.33 3.04
CA ASN A 60 -0.56 5.13 2.87
C ASN A 60 -0.42 4.14 4.03
N LEU A 61 0.78 3.95 4.56
CA LEU A 61 0.98 3.14 5.77
C LEU A 61 0.16 3.68 6.95
N LYS A 62 0.13 5.01 7.15
CA LYS A 62 -0.71 5.65 8.19
C LYS A 62 -2.20 5.44 7.93
N HIS A 63 -2.66 5.56 6.68
CA HIS A 63 -4.06 5.33 6.32
C HIS A 63 -4.48 3.89 6.62
N ILE A 64 -3.64 2.92 6.26
CA ILE A 64 -3.88 1.50 6.53
C ILE A 64 -3.88 1.25 8.03
N ASP A 65 -2.88 1.73 8.76
CA ASP A 65 -2.80 1.54 10.22
C ASP A 65 -4.02 2.12 10.95
N ASN A 66 -4.52 3.28 10.51
CA ASN A 66 -5.72 3.89 11.07
C ASN A 66 -7.00 3.06 10.84
N SER A 67 -7.03 2.21 9.82
CA SER A 67 -8.19 1.35 9.55
C SER A 67 -8.20 0.06 10.39
N LEU A 68 -7.05 -0.39 10.87
CA LEU A 68 -6.91 -1.68 11.53
C LEU A 68 -7.66 -1.83 12.86
N PRO A 69 -7.73 -0.82 13.74
CA PRO A 69 -8.52 -0.92 14.97
C PRO A 69 -9.99 -1.21 14.71
N HIS A 70 -10.57 -0.59 13.69
CA HIS A 70 -11.98 -0.81 13.31
C HIS A 70 -12.21 -2.23 12.79
N LEU A 71 -11.28 -2.76 11.97
CA LEU A 71 -11.33 -4.16 11.51
C LEU A 71 -11.13 -5.18 12.63
N ALA A 72 -10.58 -4.78 13.76
CA ALA A 72 -10.32 -5.68 14.90
C ALA A 72 -11.53 -5.84 15.81
N GLU A 73 -12.59 -5.06 15.63
CA GLU A 73 -13.83 -5.20 16.37
C GLU A 73 -14.68 -6.37 15.81
N LEU A 74 -15.04 -7.33 16.68
CA LEU A 74 -15.72 -8.56 16.28
C LEU A 74 -17.21 -8.55 16.65
N ALA A 75 -18.05 -8.94 15.69
CA ALA A 75 -19.49 -9.09 15.87
C ALA A 75 -19.88 -10.36 16.67
N LEU A 76 -18.92 -11.27 16.90
CA LEU A 76 -19.17 -12.54 17.60
C LEU A 76 -19.85 -12.32 18.95
N GLY A 77 -20.78 -13.21 19.26
CA GLY A 77 -21.62 -13.12 20.46
C GLY A 77 -22.93 -12.34 20.29
N GLY A 78 -23.10 -11.61 19.16
CA GLY A 78 -24.37 -10.92 18.87
C GLY A 78 -25.51 -11.84 18.50
N THR A 79 -25.24 -13.09 18.16
CA THR A 79 -26.20 -14.11 17.67
C THR A 79 -26.94 -13.63 16.42
N ALA A 80 -28.25 -13.80 16.33
CA ALA A 80 -29.00 -13.52 15.10
C ALA A 80 -29.08 -12.03 14.77
N VAL A 81 -29.36 -11.18 15.74
CA VAL A 81 -29.72 -9.77 15.51
C VAL A 81 -28.92 -8.78 16.37
N GLY A 82 -28.03 -9.24 17.22
CA GLY A 82 -27.19 -8.36 18.05
C GLY A 82 -27.56 -8.41 19.57
N THR A 83 -28.60 -9.12 19.95
CA THR A 83 -29.04 -9.21 21.34
C THR A 83 -28.25 -10.19 22.20
N GLY A 84 -27.47 -11.09 21.59
CA GLY A 84 -26.77 -12.15 22.30
C GLY A 84 -27.69 -13.23 22.85
N LEU A 85 -28.95 -13.35 22.39
CA LEU A 85 -29.90 -14.31 22.85
C LEU A 85 -29.33 -15.74 22.74
N ASN A 86 -29.43 -16.50 23.86
CA ASN A 86 -28.92 -17.87 24.04
C ASN A 86 -27.36 -17.99 23.98
N ALA A 87 -26.60 -16.91 23.94
CA ALA A 87 -25.16 -16.96 24.20
C ALA A 87 -24.91 -17.01 25.71
N PRO A 88 -23.92 -17.80 26.19
CA PRO A 88 -23.49 -17.74 27.60
C PRO A 88 -23.00 -16.33 27.97
N ASP A 89 -23.19 -15.97 29.23
CA ASP A 89 -22.70 -14.66 29.73
C ASP A 89 -21.19 -14.50 29.50
N GLY A 90 -20.80 -13.37 28.90
CA GLY A 90 -19.41 -13.04 28.62
C GLY A 90 -18.79 -13.79 27.43
N PHE A 91 -19.56 -14.58 26.68
CA PHE A 91 -19.09 -15.33 25.52
C PHE A 91 -18.41 -14.42 24.49
N ASP A 92 -18.98 -13.26 24.19
CA ASP A 92 -18.46 -12.30 23.23
C ASP A 92 -17.06 -11.80 23.59
N ARG A 93 -16.81 -11.51 24.87
CA ARG A 93 -15.49 -11.09 25.36
C ARG A 93 -14.50 -12.23 25.37
N ALA A 94 -14.94 -13.40 25.83
CA ALA A 94 -14.08 -14.58 25.92
C ALA A 94 -13.62 -15.04 24.53
N VAL A 95 -14.50 -15.09 23.55
CA VAL A 95 -14.14 -15.49 22.18
C VAL A 95 -13.24 -14.47 21.50
N ALA A 96 -13.46 -13.17 21.70
CA ALA A 96 -12.59 -12.14 21.18
C ALA A 96 -11.18 -12.21 21.79
N ALA A 97 -11.09 -12.44 23.10
CA ALA A 97 -9.81 -12.64 23.79
C ALA A 97 -9.06 -13.89 23.29
N ALA A 98 -9.77 -15.01 23.11
CA ALA A 98 -9.18 -16.23 22.57
C ALA A 98 -8.65 -16.03 21.13
N ILE A 99 -9.39 -15.30 20.28
CA ILE A 99 -8.93 -14.97 18.94
C ILE A 99 -7.71 -14.05 19.00
N ALA A 100 -7.70 -13.08 19.90
CA ALA A 100 -6.54 -12.19 20.07
C ALA A 100 -5.29 -12.97 20.50
N GLU A 101 -5.42 -13.89 21.44
CA GLU A 101 -4.33 -14.76 21.90
C GLU A 101 -3.83 -15.67 20.76
N LEU A 102 -4.72 -16.38 20.08
CA LEU A 102 -4.37 -17.31 19.00
C LEU A 102 -3.69 -16.63 17.80
N THR A 103 -4.05 -15.39 17.53
CA THR A 103 -3.54 -14.65 16.36
C THR A 103 -2.41 -13.68 16.69
N GLY A 104 -2.20 -13.36 17.96
CA GLY A 104 -1.31 -12.29 18.40
C GLY A 104 -1.74 -10.90 17.88
N LYS A 105 -3.03 -10.70 17.59
CA LYS A 105 -3.59 -9.44 17.07
C LYS A 105 -4.61 -8.87 18.07
N PRO A 106 -4.78 -7.54 18.15
CA PRO A 106 -5.58 -6.87 19.15
C PRO A 106 -7.09 -6.94 18.81
N PHE A 107 -7.62 -8.14 18.61
CA PHE A 107 -9.06 -8.32 18.40
C PHE A 107 -9.83 -8.06 19.69
N VAL A 108 -10.94 -7.35 19.55
CA VAL A 108 -11.85 -7.00 20.66
C VAL A 108 -13.29 -7.28 20.26
N THR A 109 -14.15 -7.38 21.26
CA THR A 109 -15.59 -7.49 21.02
C THR A 109 -16.13 -6.11 20.64
N ALA A 110 -16.95 -6.01 19.59
CA ALA A 110 -17.60 -4.76 19.20
C ALA A 110 -18.53 -4.24 20.28
N SER A 111 -18.49 -2.94 20.54
CA SER A 111 -19.30 -2.28 21.57
C SER A 111 -20.80 -2.32 21.25
N ASN A 112 -21.15 -2.32 19.96
CA ASN A 112 -22.53 -2.41 19.48
C ASN A 112 -22.66 -3.58 18.49
N LYS A 113 -23.26 -4.69 18.93
CA LYS A 113 -23.45 -5.88 18.10
C LYS A 113 -24.47 -5.69 16.97
N PHE A 114 -25.44 -4.80 17.14
CA PHE A 114 -26.41 -4.48 16.10
C PHE A 114 -25.71 -3.82 14.90
N HIS A 115 -24.86 -2.84 15.18
CA HIS A 115 -24.02 -2.21 14.16
C HIS A 115 -23.08 -3.23 13.50
N ALA A 116 -22.30 -3.95 14.27
CA ALA A 116 -21.26 -4.86 13.77
C ALA A 116 -21.82 -6.03 12.93
N LEU A 117 -23.07 -6.46 13.17
CA LEU A 117 -23.72 -7.48 12.34
C LEU A 117 -24.27 -6.91 11.03
N THR A 118 -24.70 -5.67 11.03
CA THR A 118 -25.43 -5.05 9.90
C THR A 118 -24.49 -4.29 8.96
N SER A 119 -23.64 -3.44 9.52
CA SER A 119 -22.75 -2.58 8.73
C SER A 119 -21.47 -3.33 8.29
N LYS A 120 -20.88 -2.84 7.21
CA LYS A 120 -19.60 -3.27 6.67
C LYS A 120 -18.68 -2.07 6.42
N ASP A 121 -18.96 -0.96 7.12
CA ASP A 121 -18.25 0.31 6.98
C ASP A 121 -16.74 0.19 7.33
N GLU A 122 -16.37 -0.64 8.29
CA GLU A 122 -14.97 -0.90 8.63
C GLU A 122 -14.21 -1.57 7.45
N LEU A 123 -14.88 -2.49 6.75
CA LEU A 123 -14.30 -3.11 5.55
C LEU A 123 -14.20 -2.11 4.40
N VAL A 124 -15.19 -1.24 4.24
CA VAL A 124 -15.19 -0.17 3.23
C VAL A 124 -14.08 0.83 3.52
N PHE A 125 -13.91 1.22 4.78
CA PHE A 125 -12.85 2.14 5.20
C PHE A 125 -11.46 1.55 4.93
N ALA A 126 -11.22 0.31 5.35
CA ALA A 126 -9.95 -0.38 5.10
C ALA A 126 -9.69 -0.59 3.59
N HIS A 127 -10.72 -0.93 2.81
CA HIS A 127 -10.62 -1.03 1.36
C HIS A 127 -10.28 0.33 0.73
N GLY A 128 -10.87 1.42 1.23
CA GLY A 128 -10.53 2.78 0.81
C GLY A 128 -9.05 3.12 1.03
N ALA A 129 -8.47 2.73 2.18
CA ALA A 129 -7.05 2.91 2.47
C ALA A 129 -6.17 2.11 1.50
N VAL A 130 -6.51 0.86 1.23
CA VAL A 130 -5.79 0.01 0.24
C VAL A 130 -5.94 0.56 -1.17
N LYS A 131 -7.11 1.09 -1.53
CA LYS A 131 -7.32 1.75 -2.83
C LYS A 131 -6.46 3.00 -3.00
N ALA A 132 -6.30 3.81 -1.95
CA ALA A 132 -5.39 4.97 -1.99
C ALA A 132 -3.95 4.52 -2.28
N LEU A 133 -3.49 3.45 -1.61
CA LEU A 133 -2.21 2.84 -1.91
C LEU A 133 -2.10 2.41 -3.38
N ALA A 134 -3.10 1.73 -3.92
CA ALA A 134 -3.09 1.27 -5.32
C ALA A 134 -2.97 2.45 -6.31
N CYS A 135 -3.64 3.57 -6.05
CA CYS A 135 -3.52 4.78 -6.86
C CYS A 135 -2.09 5.34 -6.84
N ASP A 136 -1.46 5.39 -5.69
CA ASP A 136 -0.10 5.87 -5.54
C ASP A 136 0.93 4.90 -6.13
N MET A 137 0.73 3.60 -6.01
CA MET A 137 1.56 2.59 -6.67
C MET A 137 1.47 2.72 -8.20
N MET A 138 0.30 2.91 -8.76
CA MET A 138 0.12 3.16 -10.18
C MET A 138 0.84 4.46 -10.63
N LYS A 139 0.76 5.51 -9.84
CA LYS A 139 1.48 6.77 -10.10
C LYS A 139 2.99 6.54 -10.09
N LEU A 140 3.53 5.88 -9.08
CA LEU A 140 4.95 5.54 -8.97
C LEU A 140 5.42 4.70 -10.17
N ALA A 141 4.68 3.65 -10.50
CA ALA A 141 4.99 2.77 -11.63
C ALA A 141 5.02 3.54 -12.96
N ASN A 142 4.05 4.44 -13.18
CA ASN A 142 4.03 5.29 -14.37
C ASN A 142 5.19 6.28 -14.41
N ASP A 143 5.57 6.88 -13.28
CA ASP A 143 6.74 7.76 -13.22
C ASP A 143 8.01 7.02 -13.63
N VAL A 144 8.25 5.82 -13.08
CA VAL A 144 9.41 5.00 -13.45
C VAL A 144 9.38 4.65 -14.94
N ARG A 145 8.22 4.29 -15.50
CA ARG A 145 8.08 4.02 -16.95
C ARG A 145 8.41 5.23 -17.80
N TRP A 146 7.93 6.42 -17.43
CA TRP A 146 8.24 7.65 -18.14
C TRP A 146 9.72 7.99 -18.07
N LEU A 147 10.31 7.99 -16.88
CA LEU A 147 11.73 8.33 -16.69
C LEU A 147 12.66 7.33 -17.39
N ALA A 148 12.28 6.07 -17.51
CA ALA A 148 13.05 5.02 -18.18
C ALA A 148 12.75 4.91 -19.68
N SER A 149 11.86 5.73 -20.24
CA SER A 149 11.43 5.60 -21.63
C SER A 149 12.55 5.93 -22.63
N GLY A 150 12.60 5.22 -23.71
CA GLY A 150 13.58 5.43 -24.77
C GLY A 150 14.63 4.33 -24.84
N PRO A 151 15.93 4.63 -24.66
CA PRO A 151 16.53 5.91 -24.20
C PRO A 151 16.74 6.99 -25.28
N ARG A 152 16.70 6.65 -26.57
CA ARG A 152 17.08 7.61 -27.64
C ARG A 152 15.99 8.62 -27.98
N THR A 153 14.73 8.19 -27.98
CA THR A 153 13.57 9.00 -28.37
C THR A 153 12.53 9.12 -27.26
N GLY A 154 12.91 8.84 -26.05
CA GLY A 154 12.13 9.04 -24.83
C GLY A 154 12.89 9.90 -23.83
N LEU A 155 12.49 9.89 -22.56
CA LEU A 155 13.12 10.72 -21.53
C LEU A 155 14.52 10.21 -21.16
N GLY A 156 14.69 8.90 -20.99
CA GLY A 156 15.99 8.27 -20.75
C GLY A 156 16.74 8.78 -19.52
N GLU A 157 16.05 9.25 -18.52
CA GLU A 157 16.66 9.83 -17.30
C GLU A 157 17.14 8.79 -16.31
N ILE A 158 16.52 7.60 -16.28
CA ILE A 158 16.93 6.46 -15.45
C ILE A 158 17.09 5.22 -16.31
N ALA A 159 17.97 4.31 -15.88
CA ALA A 159 18.08 2.96 -16.44
C ALA A 159 17.45 1.94 -15.47
N ILE A 160 16.62 1.07 -16.02
CA ILE A 160 16.02 -0.04 -15.28
C ILE A 160 16.73 -1.35 -15.62
N PRO A 161 16.75 -2.34 -14.69
CA PRO A 161 17.35 -3.65 -14.98
C PRO A 161 16.65 -4.38 -16.11
N ALA A 162 17.42 -5.08 -16.95
CA ALA A 162 16.90 -6.00 -17.95
C ALA A 162 16.53 -7.34 -17.29
N ASN A 163 15.38 -7.39 -16.64
CA ASN A 163 14.94 -8.57 -15.88
C ASN A 163 14.44 -9.70 -16.77
N GLU A 164 14.12 -9.39 -18.04
CA GLU A 164 13.62 -10.36 -19.01
C GLU A 164 13.94 -9.92 -20.44
N PRO A 165 13.89 -10.84 -21.43
CA PRO A 165 13.99 -10.46 -22.84
C PRO A 165 12.81 -9.55 -23.24
N GLY A 166 13.12 -8.33 -23.70
CA GLY A 166 12.09 -7.34 -24.04
C GLY A 166 11.41 -7.58 -25.38
N SER A 167 12.06 -8.30 -26.30
CA SER A 167 11.54 -8.58 -27.64
C SER A 167 12.36 -9.68 -28.31
N SER A 168 11.70 -10.56 -29.10
CA SER A 168 12.39 -11.58 -29.91
C SER A 168 13.01 -10.99 -31.18
N ILE A 169 12.51 -9.86 -31.68
CA ILE A 169 12.94 -9.23 -32.94
C ILE A 169 13.77 -7.96 -32.73
N MET A 170 13.87 -7.45 -31.53
CA MET A 170 14.61 -6.24 -31.18
C MET A 170 15.58 -6.54 -30.03
N PRO A 171 16.79 -7.04 -30.31
CA PRO A 171 17.79 -7.33 -29.29
C PRO A 171 18.15 -6.08 -28.47
N GLY A 172 18.30 -6.25 -27.15
CA GLY A 172 18.65 -5.15 -26.24
C GLY A 172 17.50 -4.24 -25.84
N LYS A 173 16.27 -4.49 -26.29
CA LYS A 173 15.09 -3.77 -25.81
C LYS A 173 14.79 -4.17 -24.36
N VAL A 174 14.71 -3.20 -23.47
CA VAL A 174 14.35 -3.39 -22.05
C VAL A 174 12.96 -2.82 -21.81
N ASN A 175 12.00 -3.69 -21.46
CA ASN A 175 10.63 -3.28 -21.15
C ASN A 175 10.47 -3.04 -19.64
N PRO A 176 9.64 -2.07 -19.22
CA PRO A 176 9.35 -1.81 -17.82
C PRO A 176 8.23 -2.73 -17.28
N THR A 177 8.30 -4.04 -17.56
CA THR A 177 7.22 -5.01 -17.32
C THR A 177 6.81 -5.12 -15.86
N GLN A 178 7.75 -4.94 -14.91
CA GLN A 178 7.41 -4.92 -13.48
C GLN A 178 6.50 -3.75 -13.15
N CYS A 179 6.76 -2.57 -13.73
CA CYS A 179 5.91 -1.40 -13.55
C CYS A 179 4.57 -1.51 -14.30
N GLU A 180 4.50 -2.32 -15.35
CA GLU A 180 3.28 -2.58 -16.10
C GLU A 180 2.36 -3.57 -15.38
N ALA A 181 2.95 -4.47 -14.58
CA ALA A 181 2.22 -5.45 -13.78
C ALA A 181 1.59 -4.83 -12.51
N VAL A 182 2.18 -3.73 -11.99
CA VAL A 182 1.67 -2.97 -10.84
C VAL A 182 0.50 -2.09 -11.24
#